data_f57ddbf92ebf009b59c9423ce1643e3d
#
_entry.id   f57ddbf92ebf009b59c9423ce1643e3d
#
_cell.length_a   1.000
_cell.length_b   1.000
_cell.length_c   1.000
_cell.angle_alpha   90.00
_cell.angle_beta   90.00
_cell.angle_gamma   90.00
#
_symmetry.space_group_name_H-M   'P 1'
#
loop_
_entity.id
_entity.type
_entity.pdbx_description
1 polymer ?
#
loop_
_entity_poly.entity_id
_entity_poly.type
_entity_poly.pdbx_seq_one_letter_code
_entity_poly.pdbx_strand_id
1 'polypeptide(L)'
;MRTQRRFVLPVLTAALCGMAVTGWANDSASLQALFNASIRYTDKIEFPARIGNLGDPARGQAAFGIGPDGMTLDSSQALFQGVSQVAGTVVSNGRSCATCHRPGTAKLGLPPLPLSSTVPATDPLFTGLQADTGVEPLGLQNFDQLGLLFHRPTRLNPFFPDDSDSRQLFIWRKTTRLVNTVFTFGFLNEGRMRELVETSRGAVFTHTQNGDLRFDDLVDVQRLQDMSRFMEETIDPPELRALLDPNDPNFQNLANNPFVTVQATTQLQQQGENVFQHFCMDCHNMPNVFSNRDHVNALPHAGPPPFGHPFDIGVAERNALHLEFRRFDPATGQRVRIVLPLVAQDGTVVNTPVVDDVGLAGGTFRFEDLHKFKVPQLRRVAQLGPYFHDNSAATLEDVVDYFNGDDYNQSPDGRLHQIHMNPDERAALLAFLQIL
;
A
#
# COMPACT_ATOMS: atom_id res chain seq x y z
N MET A 1 -41.22 0.49 -1.54
CA MET A 1 -40.78 1.87 -1.80
C MET A 1 -39.27 1.90 -1.64
N ARG A 2 -38.54 1.84 -2.73
CA ARG A 2 -37.07 1.88 -2.75
C ARG A 2 -36.63 3.34 -2.84
N THR A 3 -36.10 3.88 -1.77
CA THR A 3 -35.44 5.19 -1.78
C THR A 3 -34.03 5.02 -2.38
N GLN A 4 -33.86 5.43 -3.60
CA GLN A 4 -32.57 5.62 -4.22
C GLN A 4 -31.80 6.71 -3.46
N ARG A 5 -30.75 6.36 -2.75
CA ARG A 5 -29.77 7.32 -2.26
C ARG A 5 -28.90 7.73 -3.45
N ARG A 6 -29.15 8.91 -3.94
CA ARG A 6 -28.33 9.57 -4.98
C ARG A 6 -26.97 9.95 -4.39
N PHE A 7 -25.94 9.55 -5.08
CA PHE A 7 -24.56 9.92 -4.86
C PHE A 7 -24.38 11.44 -4.73
N VAL A 8 -23.71 11.86 -3.66
CA VAL A 8 -23.33 13.27 -3.38
C VAL A 8 -21.92 13.57 -3.93
N LEU A 9 -21.48 12.82 -4.95
CA LEU A 9 -20.14 13.02 -5.54
C LEU A 9 -19.96 14.36 -6.31
N PRO A 10 -21.01 14.97 -6.93
CA PRO A 10 -20.79 16.19 -7.71
C PRO A 10 -20.53 17.44 -6.88
N VAL A 11 -20.91 17.46 -5.60
CA VAL A 11 -20.86 18.70 -4.80
C VAL A 11 -19.45 18.98 -4.28
N LEU A 12 -18.66 17.94 -3.96
CA LEU A 12 -17.29 18.16 -3.44
C LEU A 12 -16.32 18.52 -4.57
N THR A 13 -16.48 17.94 -5.75
CA THR A 13 -15.63 18.24 -6.93
C THR A 13 -15.91 19.65 -7.48
N ALA A 14 -17.17 20.10 -7.41
CA ALA A 14 -17.52 21.45 -7.83
C ALA A 14 -17.06 22.53 -6.83
N ALA A 15 -17.01 22.23 -5.54
CA ALA A 15 -16.49 23.16 -4.53
C ALA A 15 -14.97 23.33 -4.62
N LEU A 16 -14.24 22.32 -5.07
CA LEU A 16 -12.78 22.39 -5.26
C LEU A 16 -12.38 23.04 -6.59
N CYS A 17 -13.20 22.94 -7.64
CA CYS A 17 -12.91 23.53 -8.95
C CYS A 17 -13.45 24.96 -9.14
N GLY A 18 -14.35 25.43 -8.30
CA GLY A 18 -15.01 26.73 -8.44
C GLY A 18 -14.43 27.87 -7.62
N MET A 19 -13.44 27.59 -6.77
CA MET A 19 -12.82 28.63 -5.94
C MET A 19 -11.60 29.22 -6.65
N ALA A 20 -11.78 30.39 -7.23
CA ALA A 20 -10.70 31.17 -7.83
C ALA A 20 -9.59 31.45 -6.80
N VAL A 21 -8.38 31.06 -7.14
CA VAL A 21 -7.19 30.95 -6.28
C VAL A 21 -6.57 32.34 -6.03
N THR A 22 -7.32 33.28 -5.53
CA THR A 22 -6.70 34.54 -5.09
C THR A 22 -7.05 34.77 -3.62
N GLY A 23 -6.12 34.39 -2.72
CA GLY A 23 -6.20 34.75 -1.30
C GLY A 23 -6.19 33.59 -0.27
N TRP A 24 -6.02 32.33 -0.69
CA TRP A 24 -6.18 31.16 0.21
C TRP A 24 -4.93 30.79 1.03
N ALA A 25 -3.80 31.32 0.71
CA ALA A 25 -2.52 30.85 1.29
C ALA A 25 -2.35 31.14 2.79
N ASN A 26 -3.23 31.93 3.42
CA ASN A 26 -3.08 32.35 4.82
C ASN A 26 -4.36 32.27 5.65
N ASP A 27 -5.45 31.69 5.17
CA ASP A 27 -6.66 31.54 5.98
C ASP A 27 -6.69 30.17 6.67
N SER A 28 -6.32 30.16 7.94
CA SER A 28 -6.31 28.97 8.80
C SER A 28 -7.68 28.28 8.91
N ALA A 29 -8.78 29.04 8.82
CA ALA A 29 -10.13 28.49 8.88
C ALA A 29 -10.47 27.67 7.61
N SER A 30 -10.04 28.11 6.44
CA SER A 30 -10.21 27.39 5.18
C SER A 30 -9.35 26.13 5.13
N LEU A 31 -8.10 26.20 5.63
CA LEU A 31 -7.22 25.02 5.75
C LEU A 31 -7.79 24.02 6.75
N GLN A 32 -8.31 24.48 7.88
CA GLN A 32 -8.97 23.63 8.87
C GLN A 32 -10.25 22.99 8.32
N ALA A 33 -11.03 23.70 7.50
CA ALA A 33 -12.20 23.14 6.84
C ALA A 33 -11.83 22.05 5.83
N LEU A 34 -10.76 22.23 5.04
CA LEU A 34 -10.22 21.23 4.12
C LEU A 34 -9.68 20.02 4.89
N PHE A 35 -8.95 20.26 5.97
CA PHE A 35 -8.45 19.22 6.87
C PHE A 35 -9.61 18.39 7.44
N ASN A 36 -10.62 19.02 8.00
CA ASN A 36 -11.80 18.36 8.55
C ASN A 36 -12.61 17.61 7.47
N ALA A 37 -12.68 18.14 6.26
CA ALA A 37 -13.29 17.46 5.13
C ALA A 37 -12.50 16.20 4.74
N SER A 38 -11.17 16.29 4.74
CA SER A 38 -10.31 15.12 4.48
C SER A 38 -10.45 14.03 5.55
N ILE A 39 -10.53 14.41 6.83
CA ILE A 39 -10.80 13.48 7.93
C ILE A 39 -12.14 12.79 7.75
N ARG A 40 -13.23 13.55 7.46
CA ARG A 40 -14.56 12.97 7.27
C ARG A 40 -14.64 12.01 6.09
N TYR A 41 -13.82 12.21 5.08
CA TYR A 41 -13.72 11.28 3.96
C TYR A 41 -13.06 9.93 4.37
N THR A 42 -12.24 9.97 5.43
CA THR A 42 -11.58 8.77 5.96
C THR A 42 -12.44 7.96 6.92
N ASP A 43 -13.48 8.57 7.52
CA ASP A 43 -14.24 7.99 8.65
C ASP A 43 -15.32 6.99 8.26
N LYS A 44 -15.60 6.81 6.97
CA LYS A 44 -16.66 5.90 6.52
C LYS A 44 -16.14 4.96 5.47
N ILE A 45 -15.53 3.89 5.94
CA ILE A 45 -15.44 2.71 5.11
C ILE A 45 -16.24 1.62 5.81
N GLU A 46 -17.47 1.54 5.35
CA GLU A 46 -18.17 0.29 5.41
C GLU A 46 -17.29 -0.75 4.73
N PHE A 47 -17.19 -1.92 5.29
CA PHE A 47 -16.68 -3.10 4.61
C PHE A 47 -17.22 -3.01 3.18
N PRO A 48 -16.39 -3.05 2.16
CA PRO A 48 -16.94 -3.07 0.83
C PRO A 48 -17.81 -4.33 0.80
N ALA A 49 -19.08 -4.14 1.12
CA ALA A 49 -20.03 -5.04 0.57
C ALA A 49 -19.64 -5.02 -0.89
N ARG A 50 -19.26 -6.14 -1.46
CA ARG A 50 -18.93 -6.32 -2.89
C ARG A 50 -20.06 -5.89 -3.81
N ILE A 51 -21.02 -5.23 -3.24
CA ILE A 51 -22.22 -4.66 -3.81
C ILE A 51 -21.75 -3.46 -4.62
N GLY A 52 -21.33 -3.74 -5.85
CA GLY A 52 -21.01 -2.72 -6.81
C GLY A 52 -19.76 -2.95 -7.65
N ASN A 53 -18.89 -3.89 -7.32
CA ASN A 53 -17.87 -4.28 -8.26
C ASN A 53 -18.47 -5.25 -9.29
N LEU A 54 -18.86 -4.69 -10.42
CA LEU A 54 -19.44 -5.43 -11.56
C LEU A 54 -18.37 -6.14 -12.41
N GLY A 55 -17.12 -6.18 -11.93
CA GLY A 55 -16.02 -6.79 -12.64
C GLY A 55 -16.13 -8.31 -12.74
N ASP A 56 -15.58 -8.85 -13.80
CA ASP A 56 -15.43 -10.28 -14.05
C ASP A 56 -14.00 -10.71 -13.71
N PRO A 57 -13.79 -11.64 -12.78
CA PRO A 57 -12.45 -12.01 -12.35
C PRO A 57 -11.64 -12.74 -13.43
N ALA A 58 -12.27 -13.44 -14.38
CA ALA A 58 -11.56 -14.11 -15.47
C ALA A 58 -11.03 -13.10 -16.49
N ARG A 59 -11.84 -12.10 -16.86
CA ARG A 59 -11.38 -10.96 -17.67
C ARG A 59 -10.34 -10.16 -16.90
N GLY A 60 -10.51 -10.02 -15.59
CA GLY A 60 -9.58 -9.33 -14.71
C GLY A 60 -8.22 -10.00 -14.66
N GLN A 61 -8.16 -11.31 -14.60
CA GLN A 61 -6.90 -12.07 -14.68
C GLN A 61 -6.15 -11.76 -15.98
N ALA A 62 -6.83 -11.76 -17.10
CA ALA A 62 -6.22 -11.43 -18.40
C ALA A 62 -5.77 -9.96 -18.45
N ALA A 63 -6.60 -9.03 -17.96
CA ALA A 63 -6.25 -7.61 -17.89
C ALA A 63 -5.08 -7.33 -16.91
N PHE A 64 -4.96 -8.13 -15.86
CA PHE A 64 -3.82 -8.10 -14.94
C PHE A 64 -2.51 -8.56 -15.62
N GLY A 65 -2.62 -9.30 -16.71
CA GLY A 65 -1.48 -9.78 -17.50
C GLY A 65 -1.14 -11.25 -17.27
N ILE A 66 -2.10 -12.06 -16.84
CA ILE A 66 -1.96 -13.51 -16.68
C ILE A 66 -2.76 -14.18 -17.79
N GLY A 67 -2.07 -14.80 -18.75
CA GLY A 67 -2.68 -15.56 -19.84
C GLY A 67 -3.34 -16.86 -19.37
N PRO A 68 -4.10 -17.52 -20.27
CA PRO A 68 -4.79 -18.79 -19.97
C PRO A 68 -3.83 -19.92 -19.57
N ASP A 69 -2.59 -19.87 -20.03
CA ASP A 69 -1.52 -20.80 -19.74
C ASP A 69 -0.69 -20.41 -18.49
N GLY A 70 -1.07 -19.32 -17.80
CA GLY A 70 -0.37 -18.77 -16.66
C GLY A 70 0.86 -17.92 -17.01
N MET A 71 1.13 -17.72 -18.31
CA MET A 71 2.23 -16.86 -18.74
C MET A 71 1.92 -15.39 -18.56
N THR A 72 2.97 -14.60 -18.33
CA THR A 72 2.83 -13.13 -18.25
C THR A 72 2.59 -12.54 -19.64
N LEU A 73 1.51 -11.77 -19.77
CA LEU A 73 1.18 -11.03 -20.98
C LEU A 73 1.80 -9.62 -20.95
N ASP A 74 2.18 -9.12 -22.10
CA ASP A 74 2.55 -7.74 -22.32
C ASP A 74 1.35 -6.79 -22.09
N SER A 75 1.58 -5.56 -21.65
CA SER A 75 0.51 -4.59 -21.42
C SER A 75 -0.25 -4.20 -22.70
N SER A 76 0.36 -4.31 -23.88
CA SER A 76 -0.37 -4.13 -25.15
C SER A 76 -1.45 -5.19 -25.34
N GLN A 77 -1.22 -6.40 -24.85
CA GLN A 77 -2.16 -7.53 -24.90
C GLN A 77 -3.15 -7.49 -23.72
N ALA A 78 -2.68 -7.13 -22.53
CA ALA A 78 -3.46 -7.16 -21.30
C ALA A 78 -4.32 -5.89 -21.12
N LEU A 79 -3.72 -4.73 -21.25
CA LEU A 79 -4.31 -3.44 -20.83
C LEU A 79 -4.73 -2.56 -21.99
N PHE A 80 -3.87 -2.39 -22.99
CA PHE A 80 -4.03 -1.40 -24.05
C PHE A 80 -4.62 -1.98 -25.34
N GLN A 81 -5.47 -3.01 -25.25
CA GLN A 81 -6.12 -3.60 -26.42
C GLN A 81 -6.87 -2.54 -27.23
N GLY A 82 -6.50 -2.40 -28.50
CA GLY A 82 -7.07 -1.39 -29.39
C GLY A 82 -6.40 -0.01 -29.37
N VAL A 83 -5.45 0.22 -28.44
CA VAL A 83 -4.70 1.48 -28.35
C VAL A 83 -3.20 1.16 -28.37
N SER A 84 -2.63 1.04 -29.58
CA SER A 84 -1.20 0.73 -29.71
C SER A 84 -0.30 1.96 -29.64
N GLN A 85 -0.80 3.12 -30.11
CA GLN A 85 -0.05 4.38 -30.16
C GLN A 85 -0.92 5.57 -29.79
N VAL A 86 -0.30 6.56 -29.17
CA VAL A 86 -0.85 7.90 -28.96
C VAL A 86 0.16 8.92 -29.50
N ALA A 87 -0.30 9.80 -30.38
CA ALA A 87 0.54 10.80 -31.03
C ALA A 87 1.83 10.22 -31.68
N GLY A 88 1.74 8.98 -32.22
CA GLY A 88 2.87 8.31 -32.87
C GLY A 88 3.81 7.56 -31.93
N THR A 89 3.59 7.62 -30.61
CA THR A 89 4.40 6.88 -29.63
C THR A 89 3.69 5.64 -29.16
N VAL A 90 4.40 4.52 -29.09
CA VAL A 90 3.87 3.24 -28.57
C VAL A 90 3.48 3.41 -27.10
N VAL A 91 2.28 3.01 -26.73
CA VAL A 91 1.75 3.18 -25.36
C VAL A 91 2.42 2.23 -24.39
N SER A 92 2.43 0.93 -24.71
CA SER A 92 2.98 -0.11 -23.84
C SER A 92 4.49 0.02 -23.69
N ASN A 93 4.97 -0.11 -22.47
CA ASN A 93 6.41 -0.31 -22.20
C ASN A 93 6.79 -1.80 -22.08
N GLY A 94 5.89 -2.73 -22.43
CA GLY A 94 6.08 -4.18 -22.36
C GLY A 94 5.69 -4.80 -21.00
N ARG A 95 5.33 -4.00 -20.00
CA ARG A 95 5.02 -4.47 -18.65
C ARG A 95 3.52 -4.51 -18.39
N SER A 96 3.06 -5.54 -17.70
CA SER A 96 1.73 -5.65 -17.11
C SER A 96 1.82 -5.73 -15.59
N CYS A 97 0.70 -5.82 -14.90
CA CYS A 97 0.70 -6.03 -13.45
C CYS A 97 1.41 -7.33 -13.07
N ALA A 98 1.19 -8.41 -13.84
CA ALA A 98 1.83 -9.71 -13.64
C ALA A 98 3.35 -9.69 -13.84
N THR A 99 3.92 -8.66 -14.45
CA THR A 99 5.37 -8.52 -14.56
C THR A 99 6.04 -8.40 -13.19
N CYS A 100 5.45 -7.61 -12.27
CA CYS A 100 5.94 -7.44 -10.91
C CYS A 100 5.19 -8.32 -9.91
N HIS A 101 3.89 -8.52 -10.13
CA HIS A 101 3.03 -9.34 -9.27
C HIS A 101 2.91 -10.75 -9.84
N ARG A 102 3.99 -11.54 -9.71
CA ARG A 102 4.11 -12.86 -10.33
C ARG A 102 3.10 -13.86 -9.74
N PRO A 103 2.36 -14.58 -10.61
CA PRO A 103 1.51 -15.68 -10.16
C PRO A 103 2.35 -16.80 -9.55
N GLY A 104 1.73 -17.60 -8.67
CA GLY A 104 2.38 -18.73 -7.99
C GLY A 104 3.25 -18.36 -6.80
N THR A 105 3.41 -17.09 -6.48
CA THR A 105 4.06 -16.66 -5.23
C THR A 105 3.03 -16.43 -4.13
N ALA A 106 3.35 -16.72 -2.87
CA ALA A 106 2.46 -16.50 -1.72
C ALA A 106 2.05 -15.03 -1.55
N LYS A 107 2.80 -14.11 -2.13
CA LYS A 107 2.56 -12.67 -2.06
C LYS A 107 1.91 -12.10 -3.31
N LEU A 108 1.85 -12.84 -4.41
CA LEU A 108 1.58 -12.28 -5.73
C LEU A 108 2.40 -10.98 -5.89
N GLY A 109 3.70 -11.13 -5.98
CA GLY A 109 4.68 -10.04 -5.92
C GLY A 109 5.96 -10.38 -6.65
N LEU A 110 7.00 -9.60 -6.42
CA LEU A 110 8.29 -9.78 -7.09
C LEU A 110 8.90 -11.17 -6.86
N PRO A 111 9.68 -11.67 -7.84
CA PRO A 111 10.55 -12.84 -7.67
C PRO A 111 11.54 -12.66 -6.50
N PRO A 112 12.23 -13.74 -6.09
CA PRO A 112 13.29 -13.63 -5.08
C PRO A 112 14.42 -12.68 -5.50
N LEU A 113 15.02 -12.03 -4.52
CA LEU A 113 16.13 -11.10 -4.72
C LEU A 113 17.49 -11.80 -4.64
N PRO A 114 18.52 -11.32 -5.33
CA PRO A 114 18.46 -10.25 -6.33
C PRO A 114 17.71 -10.69 -7.59
N LEU A 115 16.97 -9.80 -8.22
CA LEU A 115 16.11 -10.14 -9.37
C LEU A 115 16.90 -10.72 -10.52
N SER A 116 18.07 -10.15 -10.83
CA SER A 116 18.96 -10.62 -11.90
C SER A 116 19.48 -12.04 -11.73
N SER A 117 19.42 -12.60 -10.52
CA SER A 117 19.80 -13.99 -10.27
C SER A 117 18.68 -15.00 -10.57
N THR A 118 17.43 -14.53 -10.61
CA THR A 118 16.23 -15.38 -10.73
C THR A 118 15.45 -15.13 -12.00
N VAL A 119 15.68 -13.99 -12.66
CA VAL A 119 14.95 -13.53 -13.83
C VAL A 119 15.91 -13.20 -14.97
N PRO A 120 15.68 -13.69 -16.20
CA PRO A 120 16.51 -13.37 -17.35
C PRO A 120 16.54 -11.86 -17.64
N ALA A 121 17.67 -11.35 -18.11
CA ALA A 121 17.81 -9.93 -18.48
C ALA A 121 16.84 -9.48 -19.59
N THR A 122 16.30 -10.41 -20.36
CA THR A 122 15.28 -10.16 -21.40
C THR A 122 13.86 -10.12 -20.88
N ASP A 123 13.65 -10.40 -19.60
CA ASP A 123 12.31 -10.38 -19.00
C ASP A 123 11.73 -8.95 -19.01
N PRO A 124 10.43 -8.79 -19.27
CA PRO A 124 9.76 -7.49 -19.19
C PRO A 124 9.99 -6.74 -17.87
N LEU A 125 10.33 -7.43 -16.79
CA LEU A 125 10.71 -6.81 -15.52
C LEU A 125 11.85 -5.79 -15.68
N PHE A 126 12.78 -6.03 -16.61
CA PHE A 126 13.92 -5.16 -16.88
C PHE A 126 13.70 -4.20 -18.06
N THR A 127 12.53 -4.20 -18.68
CA THR A 127 12.13 -3.21 -19.69
C THR A 127 11.39 -2.05 -19.03
N GLY A 128 11.41 -0.86 -19.65
CA GLY A 128 10.67 0.29 -19.12
C GLY A 128 11.08 0.75 -17.72
N LEU A 129 12.29 0.42 -17.28
CA LEU A 129 12.81 0.67 -15.93
C LEU A 129 12.79 2.14 -15.51
N GLN A 130 12.83 3.07 -16.45
CA GLN A 130 12.79 4.51 -16.14
C GLN A 130 11.55 4.94 -15.36
N ALA A 131 10.46 4.20 -15.51
CA ALA A 131 9.23 4.43 -14.75
C ALA A 131 9.39 4.10 -13.25
N ASP A 132 10.27 3.15 -12.93
CA ASP A 132 10.42 2.58 -11.59
C ASP A 132 11.77 2.91 -10.93
N THR A 133 12.77 3.27 -11.69
CA THR A 133 14.12 3.55 -11.18
C THR A 133 14.54 5.01 -11.36
N GLY A 134 13.74 5.78 -12.12
CA GLY A 134 14.10 7.15 -12.45
C GLY A 134 15.45 7.24 -13.17
N VAL A 135 16.07 8.39 -13.08
CA VAL A 135 17.43 8.68 -13.58
C VAL A 135 18.50 8.60 -12.47
N GLU A 136 18.11 8.07 -11.30
CA GLU A 136 18.99 8.00 -10.15
C GLU A 136 20.10 6.95 -10.35
N PRO A 137 21.36 7.26 -9.98
CA PRO A 137 22.48 6.34 -10.17
C PRO A 137 22.30 4.98 -9.48
N LEU A 138 21.57 4.96 -8.34
CA LEU A 138 21.29 3.76 -7.57
C LEU A 138 19.99 3.07 -7.98
N GLY A 139 19.24 3.62 -8.93
CA GLY A 139 17.91 3.15 -9.27
C GLY A 139 17.86 1.68 -9.66
N LEU A 140 18.72 1.26 -10.58
CA LEU A 140 18.80 -0.14 -11.00
C LEU A 140 19.28 -1.05 -9.86
N GLN A 141 20.22 -0.60 -9.04
CA GLN A 141 20.71 -1.36 -7.89
C GLN A 141 19.62 -1.52 -6.83
N ASN A 142 18.90 -0.46 -6.50
CA ASN A 142 17.79 -0.53 -5.54
C ASN A 142 16.68 -1.46 -6.04
N PHE A 143 16.39 -1.44 -7.34
CA PHE A 143 15.41 -2.34 -7.93
C PHE A 143 15.90 -3.80 -7.91
N ASP A 144 17.09 -4.06 -8.42
CA ASP A 144 17.64 -5.42 -8.55
C ASP A 144 17.93 -6.08 -7.19
N GLN A 145 18.67 -5.39 -6.33
CA GLN A 145 19.19 -5.94 -5.09
C GLN A 145 18.18 -5.87 -3.93
N LEU A 146 17.37 -4.82 -3.90
CA LEU A 146 16.46 -4.55 -2.80
C LEU A 146 14.98 -4.74 -3.18
N GLY A 147 14.66 -4.92 -4.47
CA GLY A 147 13.27 -5.05 -4.93
C GLY A 147 12.45 -3.77 -4.71
N LEU A 148 13.09 -2.62 -4.69
CA LEU A 148 12.45 -1.35 -4.46
C LEU A 148 12.09 -0.67 -5.76
N LEU A 149 10.89 -0.10 -5.79
CA LEU A 149 10.35 0.68 -6.87
C LEU A 149 10.26 2.15 -6.48
N PHE A 150 10.48 3.02 -7.45
CA PHE A 150 10.42 4.44 -7.27
C PHE A 150 8.98 4.93 -7.39
N HIS A 151 8.35 5.18 -6.26
CA HIS A 151 6.95 5.59 -6.19
C HIS A 151 6.80 7.09 -6.09
N ARG A 152 5.85 7.62 -6.84
CA ARG A 152 5.36 8.98 -6.65
C ARG A 152 4.15 8.94 -5.71
N PRO A 153 4.25 9.48 -4.49
CA PRO A 153 3.18 9.36 -3.51
C PRO A 153 1.94 10.17 -3.89
N THR A 154 2.11 11.27 -4.63
CA THR A 154 1.00 12.12 -5.05
C THR A 154 1.32 12.88 -6.33
N ARG A 155 0.28 13.38 -7.01
CA ARG A 155 0.39 14.26 -8.16
C ARG A 155 0.33 15.73 -7.80
N LEU A 156 -0.53 16.07 -6.86
CA LEU A 156 -0.79 17.45 -6.42
C LEU A 156 -0.95 17.48 -4.91
N ASN A 157 -0.39 18.50 -4.29
CA ASN A 157 -0.70 18.85 -2.93
C ASN A 157 -2.04 19.61 -2.92
N PRO A 158 -3.11 19.08 -2.29
CA PRO A 158 -4.42 19.72 -2.32
C PRO A 158 -4.45 21.03 -1.55
N PHE A 159 -3.54 21.24 -0.61
CA PHE A 159 -3.43 22.49 0.17
C PHE A 159 -2.56 23.52 -0.55
N PHE A 160 -1.60 23.08 -1.36
CA PHE A 160 -0.65 23.93 -2.08
C PHE A 160 -0.51 23.41 -3.51
N PRO A 161 -1.48 23.72 -4.41
CA PRO A 161 -1.46 23.19 -5.78
C PRO A 161 -0.22 23.52 -6.61
N ASP A 162 0.44 24.63 -6.28
CA ASP A 162 1.65 25.10 -6.95
C ASP A 162 2.94 24.58 -6.31
N ASP A 163 2.85 23.72 -5.29
CA ASP A 163 4.00 23.12 -4.65
C ASP A 163 4.77 22.19 -5.61
N SER A 164 5.90 22.71 -6.08
CA SER A 164 6.76 21.99 -7.02
C SER A 164 7.48 20.81 -6.36
N ASP A 165 7.75 20.89 -5.07
CA ASP A 165 8.48 19.86 -4.34
C ASP A 165 7.62 18.60 -4.16
N SER A 166 6.33 18.75 -3.85
CA SER A 166 5.40 17.62 -3.80
C SER A 166 5.30 16.86 -5.13
N ARG A 167 5.36 17.60 -6.26
CA ARG A 167 5.32 17.00 -7.60
C ARG A 167 6.59 16.22 -7.95
N GLN A 168 7.69 16.52 -7.27
CA GLN A 168 9.00 15.91 -7.48
C GLN A 168 9.38 14.93 -6.38
N LEU A 169 8.51 14.72 -5.40
CA LEU A 169 8.72 13.72 -4.37
C LEU A 169 8.58 12.33 -4.97
N PHE A 170 9.62 11.55 -4.85
CA PHE A 170 9.65 10.12 -5.17
C PHE A 170 10.20 9.38 -3.96
N ILE A 171 9.64 8.20 -3.71
CA ILE A 171 9.98 7.38 -2.57
C ILE A 171 10.23 5.94 -3.03
N TRP A 172 11.26 5.32 -2.51
CA TRP A 172 11.59 3.93 -2.76
C TRP A 172 10.80 3.01 -1.83
N ARG A 173 9.99 2.12 -2.41
CA ARG A 173 9.19 1.17 -1.63
C ARG A 173 9.09 -0.16 -2.35
N LYS A 174 8.89 -1.23 -1.59
CA LYS A 174 8.66 -2.54 -2.15
C LYS A 174 7.28 -2.67 -2.78
N THR A 175 7.17 -3.63 -3.70
CA THR A 175 5.89 -4.07 -4.27
C THR A 175 4.99 -4.63 -3.17
N THR A 176 3.77 -4.14 -3.07
CA THR A 176 2.80 -4.61 -2.08
C THR A 176 2.26 -5.99 -2.43
N ARG A 177 1.97 -6.79 -1.41
CA ARG A 177 1.27 -8.05 -1.56
C ARG A 177 -0.16 -7.83 -2.04
N LEU A 178 -0.65 -8.65 -3.00
CA LEU A 178 -2.02 -8.57 -3.53
C LEU A 178 -2.94 -9.72 -3.08
N VAL A 179 -2.41 -10.78 -2.46
CA VAL A 179 -3.24 -11.83 -1.86
C VAL A 179 -3.97 -11.29 -0.64
N ASN A 180 -5.24 -11.65 -0.48
CA ASN A 180 -6.12 -11.20 0.60
C ASN A 180 -6.37 -9.67 0.66
N THR A 181 -6.21 -8.99 -0.47
CA THR A 181 -6.38 -7.53 -0.55
C THR A 181 -7.75 -7.07 -0.09
N VAL A 182 -8.78 -7.89 -0.31
CA VAL A 182 -10.16 -7.62 0.10
C VAL A 182 -10.32 -7.51 1.63
N PHE A 183 -9.42 -8.12 2.40
CA PHE A 183 -9.43 -8.09 3.87
C PHE A 183 -8.50 -7.04 4.45
N THR A 184 -7.82 -6.27 3.62
CA THR A 184 -6.94 -5.20 4.09
C THR A 184 -7.58 -3.85 3.85
N PHE A 185 -7.24 -2.90 4.72
CA PHE A 185 -7.75 -1.55 4.60
C PHE A 185 -6.65 -0.59 4.15
N GLY A 186 -7.01 0.26 3.19
CA GLY A 186 -6.04 1.10 2.51
C GLY A 186 -5.10 0.29 1.61
N PHE A 187 -4.88 0.74 0.41
CA PHE A 187 -3.99 0.08 -0.54
C PHE A 187 -2.65 0.82 -0.59
N LEU A 188 -1.63 0.14 -1.11
CA LEU A 188 -0.22 0.50 -1.04
C LEU A 188 0.38 0.33 0.37
N ASN A 189 1.66 0.66 0.56
CA ASN A 189 2.36 0.38 1.81
C ASN A 189 1.84 1.22 2.99
N GLU A 190 1.46 2.46 2.74
CA GLU A 190 1.00 3.39 3.77
C GLU A 190 -0.53 3.55 3.82
N GLY A 191 -1.27 2.95 2.88
CA GLY A 191 -2.73 2.95 2.91
C GLY A 191 -3.41 4.19 2.33
N ARG A 192 -2.72 5.04 1.55
CA ARG A 192 -3.29 6.27 0.98
C ARG A 192 -4.42 6.05 -0.03
N MET A 193 -4.43 4.89 -0.69
CA MET A 193 -5.46 4.56 -1.68
C MET A 193 -6.63 3.83 -1.02
N ARG A 194 -7.85 4.25 -1.33
CA ARG A 194 -9.07 3.77 -0.70
C ARG A 194 -9.80 2.73 -1.55
N GLU A 195 -9.71 2.86 -2.85
CA GLU A 195 -10.40 2.01 -3.82
C GLU A 195 -9.39 1.28 -4.68
N LEU A 196 -9.63 0.00 -4.90
CA LEU A 196 -8.73 -0.85 -5.68
C LEU A 196 -8.73 -0.48 -7.17
N VAL A 197 -9.87 -0.02 -7.69
CA VAL A 197 -10.00 0.48 -9.07
C VAL A 197 -9.08 1.68 -9.30
N GLU A 198 -9.10 2.65 -8.39
CA GLU A 198 -8.25 3.84 -8.49
C GLU A 198 -6.77 3.53 -8.22
N THR A 199 -6.50 2.56 -7.34
CA THR A 199 -5.14 2.04 -7.13
C THR A 199 -4.61 1.41 -8.41
N SER A 200 -5.42 0.59 -9.09
CA SER A 200 -5.08 -0.05 -10.35
C SER A 200 -4.85 0.99 -11.47
N ARG A 201 -5.69 2.02 -11.56
CA ARG A 201 -5.51 3.15 -12.49
C ARG A 201 -4.15 3.82 -12.28
N GLY A 202 -3.83 4.15 -11.05
CA GLY A 202 -2.55 4.76 -10.70
C GLY A 202 -1.35 3.87 -11.03
N ALA A 203 -1.45 2.57 -10.77
CA ALA A 203 -0.39 1.61 -11.09
C ALA A 203 -0.18 1.46 -12.62
N VAL A 204 -1.26 1.38 -13.41
CA VAL A 204 -1.18 1.36 -14.88
C VAL A 204 -0.47 2.60 -15.38
N PHE A 205 -0.89 3.77 -14.91
CA PHE A 205 -0.31 5.04 -15.29
C PHE A 205 1.19 5.14 -15.00
N THR A 206 1.64 4.62 -13.86
CA THR A 206 3.03 4.78 -13.42
C THR A 206 3.97 3.71 -13.96
N HIS A 207 3.50 2.48 -14.17
CA HIS A 207 4.39 1.33 -14.37
C HIS A 207 4.29 0.65 -15.74
N THR A 208 3.20 0.85 -16.50
CA THR A 208 2.95 0.07 -17.72
C THR A 208 2.98 0.87 -19.02
N GLN A 209 3.06 2.19 -18.93
CA GLN A 209 3.13 3.08 -20.08
C GLN A 209 4.56 3.54 -20.35
N ASN A 210 4.86 3.87 -21.61
CA ASN A 210 6.10 4.56 -21.94
C ASN A 210 6.18 5.93 -21.25
N GLY A 211 7.38 6.29 -20.74
CA GLY A 211 7.59 7.33 -19.77
C GLY A 211 7.02 8.71 -20.08
N ASP A 212 6.94 9.07 -21.38
CA ASP A 212 6.43 10.38 -21.82
C ASP A 212 4.92 10.38 -22.14
N LEU A 213 4.28 9.20 -22.14
CA LEU A 213 2.88 9.01 -22.46
C LEU A 213 2.07 8.63 -21.22
N ARG A 214 1.95 9.54 -20.28
CA ARG A 214 1.20 9.26 -19.06
C ARG A 214 -0.22 9.78 -19.18
N PHE A 215 -1.13 8.93 -19.69
CA PHE A 215 -2.56 9.22 -19.76
C PHE A 215 -3.35 8.34 -18.80
N ASP A 216 -4.15 8.95 -17.94
CA ASP A 216 -4.92 8.27 -16.91
C ASP A 216 -6.10 7.44 -17.44
N ASP A 217 -6.56 7.73 -18.62
CA ASP A 217 -7.81 7.23 -19.23
C ASP A 217 -7.59 6.25 -20.38
N LEU A 218 -6.35 5.76 -20.58
CA LEU A 218 -6.05 4.80 -21.65
C LEU A 218 -6.66 3.41 -21.39
N VAL A 219 -6.99 3.09 -20.17
CA VAL A 219 -7.67 1.84 -19.78
C VAL A 219 -9.09 2.17 -19.32
N ASP A 220 -10.05 1.54 -19.95
CA ASP A 220 -11.47 1.76 -19.62
C ASP A 220 -11.79 1.27 -18.17
N VAL A 221 -12.82 1.90 -17.59
CA VAL A 221 -13.23 1.64 -16.21
C VAL A 221 -13.65 0.20 -15.99
N GLN A 222 -14.29 -0.44 -16.97
CA GLN A 222 -14.73 -1.82 -16.85
C GLN A 222 -13.53 -2.76 -16.70
N ARG A 223 -12.46 -2.53 -17.45
CA ARG A 223 -11.22 -3.33 -17.34
C ARG A 223 -10.54 -3.15 -15.99
N LEU A 224 -10.53 -1.92 -15.46
CA LEU A 224 -10.03 -1.65 -14.09
C LEU A 224 -10.89 -2.34 -13.03
N GLN A 225 -12.21 -2.38 -13.22
CA GLN A 225 -13.13 -3.13 -12.34
C GLN A 225 -12.90 -4.64 -12.43
N ASP A 226 -12.71 -5.17 -13.61
CA ASP A 226 -12.37 -6.58 -13.81
C ASP A 226 -11.07 -6.95 -13.08
N MET A 227 -10.02 -6.15 -13.24
CA MET A 227 -8.74 -6.33 -12.51
C MET A 227 -8.91 -6.28 -11.00
N SER A 228 -9.68 -5.32 -10.51
CA SER A 228 -9.98 -5.19 -9.08
C SER A 228 -10.70 -6.42 -8.57
N ARG A 229 -11.67 -6.93 -9.34
CA ARG A 229 -12.39 -8.16 -8.99
C ARG A 229 -11.47 -9.38 -8.94
N PHE A 230 -10.55 -9.52 -9.88
CA PHE A 230 -9.55 -10.57 -9.85
C PHE A 230 -8.69 -10.52 -8.55
N MET A 231 -8.22 -9.32 -8.17
CA MET A 231 -7.44 -9.17 -6.94
C MET A 231 -8.25 -9.45 -5.68
N GLU A 232 -9.53 -9.05 -5.63
CA GLU A 232 -10.44 -9.35 -4.52
C GLU A 232 -10.72 -10.85 -4.38
N GLU A 233 -10.75 -11.58 -5.50
CA GLU A 233 -10.93 -13.04 -5.51
C GLU A 233 -9.65 -13.82 -5.18
N THR A 234 -8.50 -13.15 -5.10
CA THR A 234 -7.22 -13.78 -4.76
C THR A 234 -7.10 -13.92 -3.24
N ILE A 235 -7.69 -15.00 -2.71
CA ILE A 235 -7.85 -15.27 -1.27
C ILE A 235 -7.09 -16.54 -0.90
N ASP A 236 -6.30 -16.46 0.17
CA ASP A 236 -5.52 -17.57 0.72
C ASP A 236 -5.43 -17.48 2.26
N PRO A 237 -5.81 -18.50 3.02
CA PRO A 237 -6.36 -19.76 2.51
C PRO A 237 -7.81 -19.60 2.00
N PRO A 238 -8.27 -20.53 1.11
CA PRO A 238 -9.58 -20.39 0.45
C PRO A 238 -10.78 -20.32 1.39
N GLU A 239 -10.68 -20.88 2.58
CA GLU A 239 -11.71 -20.87 3.61
C GLU A 239 -12.10 -19.45 4.03
N LEU A 240 -11.17 -18.50 3.93
CA LEU A 240 -11.44 -17.08 4.24
C LEU A 240 -12.48 -16.45 3.31
N ARG A 241 -12.83 -17.12 2.19
CA ARG A 241 -13.93 -16.66 1.32
C ARG A 241 -15.26 -16.55 2.06
N ALA A 242 -15.48 -17.36 3.07
CA ALA A 242 -16.68 -17.30 3.88
C ALA A 242 -16.85 -15.93 4.59
N LEU A 243 -15.76 -15.23 4.85
CA LEU A 243 -15.82 -13.86 5.41
C LEU A 243 -16.40 -12.81 4.46
N LEU A 244 -16.65 -13.16 3.21
CA LEU A 244 -17.21 -12.26 2.20
C LEU A 244 -18.73 -12.27 2.15
N ASP A 245 -19.36 -13.28 2.78
CA ASP A 245 -20.81 -13.42 2.86
C ASP A 245 -21.23 -13.66 4.31
N PRO A 246 -21.87 -12.68 4.96
CA PRO A 246 -22.37 -12.84 6.33
C PRO A 246 -23.37 -13.99 6.51
N ASN A 247 -23.94 -14.52 5.42
CA ASN A 247 -24.85 -15.65 5.45
C ASN A 247 -24.12 -17.00 5.28
N ASP A 248 -22.82 -17.01 5.01
CA ASP A 248 -22.04 -18.24 4.95
C ASP A 248 -22.04 -18.92 6.32
N PRO A 249 -22.29 -20.24 6.41
CA PRO A 249 -22.34 -20.97 7.69
C PRO A 249 -21.02 -20.89 8.49
N ASN A 250 -19.89 -20.65 7.84
CA ASN A 250 -18.60 -20.54 8.50
C ASN A 250 -18.25 -19.09 8.87
N PHE A 251 -19.04 -18.10 8.43
CA PHE A 251 -18.72 -16.67 8.63
C PHE A 251 -18.47 -16.36 10.11
N GLN A 252 -19.39 -16.71 10.99
CA GLN A 252 -19.30 -16.39 12.42
C GLN A 252 -18.09 -17.04 13.09
N ASN A 253 -17.77 -18.27 12.72
CA ASN A 253 -16.61 -18.96 13.27
C ASN A 253 -15.30 -18.26 12.84
N LEU A 254 -15.18 -17.95 11.55
CA LEU A 254 -14.00 -17.26 11.02
C LEU A 254 -13.88 -15.82 11.52
N ALA A 255 -15.01 -15.15 11.70
CA ALA A 255 -15.07 -13.77 12.16
C ALA A 255 -14.68 -13.64 13.65
N ASN A 256 -15.06 -14.58 14.49
CA ASN A 256 -14.88 -14.52 15.93
C ASN A 256 -13.69 -15.33 16.47
N ASN A 257 -13.10 -16.18 15.64
CA ASN A 257 -11.94 -16.97 16.01
C ASN A 257 -10.75 -16.65 15.07
N PRO A 258 -9.83 -15.79 15.50
CA PRO A 258 -8.73 -15.33 14.64
C PRO A 258 -7.79 -16.45 14.19
N PHE A 259 -7.66 -17.52 14.98
CA PHE A 259 -6.71 -18.60 14.72
C PHE A 259 -7.35 -19.88 14.17
N VAL A 260 -8.63 -19.88 13.84
CA VAL A 260 -9.33 -21.10 13.37
C VAL A 260 -8.67 -21.75 12.14
N THR A 261 -7.99 -20.97 11.32
CA THR A 261 -7.25 -21.46 10.15
C THR A 261 -5.74 -21.60 10.40
N VAL A 262 -5.30 -21.44 11.66
CA VAL A 262 -3.89 -21.61 12.08
C VAL A 262 -3.82 -22.81 13.02
N GLN A 263 -2.97 -23.78 12.69
CA GLN A 263 -2.86 -25.01 13.49
C GLN A 263 -1.54 -25.04 14.25
N ALA A 264 -1.55 -24.54 15.48
CA ALA A 264 -0.44 -24.67 16.41
C ALA A 264 -0.41 -26.10 16.98
N THR A 265 0.40 -26.97 16.40
CA THR A 265 0.47 -28.41 16.73
C THR A 265 1.53 -28.76 17.76
N THR A 266 2.53 -27.90 17.93
CA THR A 266 3.60 -28.10 18.92
C THR A 266 3.41 -27.17 20.13
N GLN A 267 3.96 -27.57 21.28
CA GLN A 267 3.92 -26.75 22.49
C GLN A 267 4.55 -25.37 22.26
N LEU A 268 5.66 -25.31 21.50
CA LEU A 268 6.34 -24.05 21.19
C LEU A 268 5.46 -23.12 20.34
N GLN A 269 4.73 -23.66 19.34
CA GLN A 269 3.80 -22.88 18.53
C GLN A 269 2.61 -22.37 19.36
N GLN A 270 2.07 -23.19 20.28
CA GLN A 270 1.00 -22.79 21.20
C GLN A 270 1.45 -21.68 22.17
N GLN A 271 2.67 -21.77 22.67
CA GLN A 271 3.27 -20.69 23.46
C GLN A 271 3.42 -19.42 22.60
N GLY A 272 3.85 -19.57 21.34
CA GLY A 272 3.99 -18.46 20.40
C GLY A 272 2.65 -17.80 20.05
N GLU A 273 1.57 -18.57 19.95
CA GLU A 273 0.22 -18.02 19.80
C GLU A 273 -0.14 -17.11 20.98
N ASN A 274 0.15 -17.55 22.22
CA ASN A 274 -0.09 -16.72 23.41
C ASN A 274 0.76 -15.45 23.42
N VAL A 275 2.03 -15.55 23.01
CA VAL A 275 2.92 -14.38 22.86
C VAL A 275 2.38 -13.41 21.80
N PHE A 276 1.92 -13.93 20.67
CA PHE A 276 1.31 -13.14 19.61
C PHE A 276 0.05 -12.42 20.10
N GLN A 277 -0.83 -13.14 20.83
CA GLN A 277 -2.03 -12.55 21.41
C GLN A 277 -1.70 -11.42 22.40
N HIS A 278 -0.61 -11.57 23.15
CA HIS A 278 -0.23 -10.59 24.16
C HIS A 278 0.41 -9.33 23.57
N PHE A 279 1.31 -9.47 22.60
CA PHE A 279 2.11 -8.35 22.11
C PHE A 279 1.71 -7.83 20.72
N CYS A 280 1.05 -8.66 19.89
CA CYS A 280 0.89 -8.33 18.47
C CYS A 280 -0.57 -8.06 18.07
N MET A 281 -1.55 -8.62 18.79
CA MET A 281 -2.96 -8.54 18.39
C MET A 281 -3.58 -7.16 18.55
N ASP A 282 -3.00 -6.28 19.33
CA ASP A 282 -3.49 -4.89 19.42
C ASP A 282 -3.42 -4.18 18.05
N CYS A 283 -2.40 -4.49 17.26
CA CYS A 283 -2.24 -3.97 15.91
C CYS A 283 -2.60 -5.00 14.84
N HIS A 284 -2.21 -6.27 15.01
CA HIS A 284 -2.43 -7.36 14.06
C HIS A 284 -3.64 -8.23 14.47
N ASN A 285 -4.82 -7.64 14.47
CA ASN A 285 -6.06 -8.30 14.88
C ASN A 285 -6.84 -8.93 13.70
N MET A 286 -8.11 -8.96 13.82
CA MET A 286 -9.09 -9.58 12.90
C MET A 286 -9.20 -8.89 11.54
N PRO A 287 -9.78 -9.51 10.53
CA PRO A 287 -10.27 -10.89 10.49
C PRO A 287 -9.25 -11.85 9.85
N ASN A 288 -8.65 -12.74 10.59
CA ASN A 288 -7.90 -13.90 10.08
C ASN A 288 -6.74 -13.63 9.08
N VAL A 289 -6.48 -12.39 8.72
CA VAL A 289 -5.31 -11.95 7.96
C VAL A 289 -4.35 -11.14 8.81
N PHE A 290 -4.72 -10.91 10.07
CA PHE A 290 -3.88 -10.25 11.07
C PHE A 290 -3.38 -8.88 10.61
N SER A 291 -4.30 -8.06 10.13
CA SER A 291 -4.16 -6.62 9.92
C SER A 291 -5.06 -5.89 10.91
N ASN A 292 -4.88 -4.61 11.12
CA ASN A 292 -5.72 -3.85 12.04
C ASN A 292 -7.10 -3.49 11.47
N ARG A 293 -7.62 -4.33 10.61
CA ARG A 293 -8.98 -4.19 10.09
C ARG A 293 -9.95 -4.91 11.00
N ASP A 294 -10.70 -4.15 11.75
CA ASP A 294 -11.90 -4.63 12.41
C ASP A 294 -13.12 -4.27 11.57
N HIS A 295 -13.82 -5.27 11.05
CA HIS A 295 -15.06 -5.10 10.31
C HIS A 295 -16.20 -5.86 10.92
N VAL A 296 -15.95 -6.69 11.93
CA VAL A 296 -16.95 -7.58 12.50
C VAL A 296 -17.35 -7.11 13.90
N ASN A 297 -16.37 -6.78 14.71
CA ASN A 297 -16.61 -6.24 16.05
C ASN A 297 -15.45 -5.34 16.40
N ALA A 298 -15.69 -4.03 16.46
CA ALA A 298 -14.70 -3.08 16.91
C ALA A 298 -14.11 -3.53 18.25
N LEU A 299 -12.89 -4.05 18.22
CA LEU A 299 -12.19 -4.38 19.45
C LEU A 299 -11.84 -3.08 20.15
N PRO A 300 -12.14 -2.96 21.45
CA PRO A 300 -11.93 -1.74 22.20
C PRO A 300 -10.46 -1.28 22.28
N HIS A 301 -9.53 -2.11 21.82
CA HIS A 301 -8.09 -1.86 21.87
C HIS A 301 -7.53 -1.19 20.61
N ALA A 302 -8.26 -1.21 19.52
CA ALA A 302 -7.82 -0.58 18.27
C ALA A 302 -7.90 0.97 18.30
N GLY A 303 -8.19 1.57 19.43
CA GLY A 303 -8.48 2.99 19.55
C GLY A 303 -9.80 3.37 18.89
N PRO A 304 -10.24 4.62 18.97
CA PRO A 304 -11.41 5.04 18.24
C PRO A 304 -11.14 4.89 16.74
N PRO A 305 -12.13 4.41 15.96
CA PRO A 305 -11.95 4.32 14.52
C PRO A 305 -11.36 5.64 13.99
N PRO A 306 -10.47 5.55 12.98
CA PRO A 306 -10.78 4.79 11.77
C PRO A 306 -10.03 3.46 11.69
N PHE A 307 -10.75 2.43 11.27
CA PHE A 307 -10.21 1.14 10.88
C PHE A 307 -9.01 1.32 9.95
N GLY A 308 -7.99 0.50 10.15
CA GLY A 308 -6.77 0.65 9.39
C GLY A 308 -5.92 1.83 9.85
N HIS A 309 -5.95 2.14 11.13
CA HIS A 309 -5.11 3.20 11.69
C HIS A 309 -3.65 2.95 11.32
N PRO A 310 -2.99 3.88 10.63
CA PRO A 310 -1.57 3.77 10.34
C PRO A 310 -0.76 4.18 11.57
N PHE A 311 0.41 3.55 11.73
CA PHE A 311 1.30 3.77 12.88
C PHE A 311 2.67 4.27 12.42
N ASP A 312 3.25 5.12 13.24
CA ASP A 312 4.66 5.49 13.19
C ASP A 312 5.41 4.63 14.21
N ILE A 313 5.99 3.57 13.70
CA ILE A 313 6.76 2.61 14.49
C ILE A 313 8.28 2.77 14.28
N GLY A 314 8.74 3.91 13.75
CA GLY A 314 10.16 4.20 13.54
C GLY A 314 10.80 3.54 12.32
N VAL A 315 10.01 2.86 11.46
CA VAL A 315 10.57 2.17 10.29
C VAL A 315 10.96 3.14 9.19
N ALA A 316 10.34 4.31 9.12
CA ALA A 316 10.63 5.33 8.10
C ALA A 316 12.09 5.80 8.12
N GLU A 317 12.65 5.95 9.31
CA GLU A 317 13.99 6.47 9.53
C GLU A 317 15.11 5.46 9.25
N ARG A 318 14.80 4.16 9.23
CA ARG A 318 15.82 3.11 9.04
C ARG A 318 16.52 3.18 7.68
N ASN A 319 15.86 3.73 6.69
CA ASN A 319 16.28 3.72 5.30
C ASN A 319 17.02 4.95 4.80
N ALA A 320 17.16 5.97 5.62
CA ALA A 320 17.80 7.21 5.24
C ALA A 320 19.20 7.03 4.60
N LEU A 321 19.83 5.86 4.79
CA LEU A 321 21.18 5.57 4.29
C LEU A 321 21.24 5.19 2.80
N HIS A 322 20.12 4.76 2.20
CA HIS A 322 20.12 4.20 0.83
C HIS A 322 19.27 4.99 -0.15
N LEU A 323 18.47 5.93 0.34
CA LEU A 323 17.49 6.64 -0.46
C LEU A 323 17.86 8.12 -0.56
N GLU A 324 17.92 8.63 -1.76
CA GLU A 324 18.16 10.05 -1.97
C GLU A 324 16.84 10.79 -2.12
N PHE A 325 16.50 11.63 -1.14
CA PHE A 325 15.30 12.47 -1.12
C PHE A 325 15.64 13.90 -1.56
N ARG A 326 16.17 14.03 -2.79
CA ARG A 326 16.58 15.32 -3.35
C ARG A 326 16.09 15.43 -4.78
N ARG A 327 15.62 16.61 -5.13
CA ARG A 327 15.33 16.94 -6.52
C ARG A 327 16.53 17.60 -7.20
N PHE A 328 16.59 17.46 -8.48
CA PHE A 328 17.53 18.23 -9.30
C PHE A 328 16.97 19.63 -9.55
N ASP A 329 17.74 20.65 -9.23
CA ASP A 329 17.41 22.04 -9.54
C ASP A 329 18.02 22.40 -10.93
N PRO A 330 17.17 22.58 -11.96
CA PRO A 330 17.65 22.85 -13.30
C PRO A 330 18.34 24.23 -13.42
N ALA A 331 18.04 25.17 -12.53
CA ALA A 331 18.62 26.50 -12.56
C ALA A 331 20.08 26.53 -12.04
N THR A 332 20.37 25.71 -11.05
CA THR A 332 21.71 25.67 -10.42
C THR A 332 22.53 24.46 -10.82
N GLY A 333 21.91 23.43 -11.42
CA GLY A 333 22.54 22.15 -11.70
C GLY A 333 22.86 21.33 -10.45
N GLN A 334 22.35 21.72 -9.30
CA GLN A 334 22.62 21.07 -8.02
C GLN A 334 21.42 20.27 -7.54
N ARG A 335 21.68 19.26 -6.70
CA ARG A 335 20.64 18.54 -5.98
C ARG A 335 20.27 19.27 -4.70
N VAL A 336 19.03 19.64 -4.57
CA VAL A 336 18.46 20.33 -3.40
C VAL A 336 17.48 19.42 -2.67
N ARG A 337 17.42 19.60 -1.34
CA ARG A 337 16.50 18.83 -0.51
C ARG A 337 15.06 19.20 -0.85
N ILE A 338 14.19 18.20 -0.87
CA ILE A 338 12.75 18.38 -0.99
C ILE A 338 12.20 18.85 0.36
N VAL A 339 11.31 19.82 0.34
CA VAL A 339 10.58 20.32 1.51
C VAL A 339 9.10 20.23 1.22
N LEU A 340 8.37 19.52 2.09
CA LEU A 340 6.92 19.40 1.98
C LEU A 340 6.23 20.36 2.95
N PRO A 341 5.33 21.22 2.48
CA PRO A 341 4.40 21.93 3.35
C PRO A 341 3.31 20.93 3.82
N LEU A 342 3.40 20.55 5.08
CA LEU A 342 2.41 19.69 5.74
C LEU A 342 1.51 20.54 6.62
N VAL A 343 0.23 20.17 6.69
CA VAL A 343 -0.78 20.91 7.49
C VAL A 343 -1.04 20.14 8.77
N ALA A 344 -0.76 20.75 9.91
CA ALA A 344 -1.05 20.24 11.24
C ALA A 344 -2.55 20.35 11.57
N GLN A 345 -2.98 19.66 12.61
CA GLN A 345 -4.39 19.58 13.02
C GLN A 345 -5.01 20.95 13.37
N ASP A 346 -4.21 21.87 13.85
CA ASP A 346 -4.62 23.26 14.16
C ASP A 346 -4.60 24.18 12.93
N GLY A 347 -4.26 23.64 11.75
CA GLY A 347 -4.13 24.39 10.49
C GLY A 347 -2.75 25.04 10.29
N THR A 348 -1.81 24.86 11.21
CA THR A 348 -0.45 25.37 11.05
C THR A 348 0.26 24.66 9.92
N VAL A 349 0.96 25.42 9.07
CA VAL A 349 1.82 24.86 8.00
C VAL A 349 3.21 24.60 8.54
N VAL A 350 3.64 23.35 8.47
CA VAL A 350 4.97 22.89 8.87
C VAL A 350 5.78 22.52 7.63
N ASN A 351 6.75 23.34 7.29
CA ASN A 351 7.68 23.05 6.20
C ASN A 351 8.65 21.93 6.62
N THR A 352 8.39 20.72 6.16
CA THR A 352 9.07 19.49 6.58
C THR A 352 10.12 19.08 5.54
N PRO A 353 11.43 19.13 5.88
CA PRO A 353 12.47 18.59 5.01
C PRO A 353 12.33 17.08 4.88
N VAL A 354 12.32 16.56 3.64
CA VAL A 354 12.28 15.12 3.39
C VAL A 354 13.68 14.56 3.53
N VAL A 355 13.88 13.75 4.57
CA VAL A 355 15.16 13.08 4.90
C VAL A 355 15.03 11.57 4.91
N ASP A 356 13.81 11.07 4.94
CA ASP A 356 13.38 9.67 5.04
C ASP A 356 12.02 9.47 4.38
N ASP A 357 11.42 8.29 4.54
CA ASP A 357 10.09 8.03 3.96
C ASP A 357 9.01 8.77 4.76
N VAL A 358 8.33 9.68 4.12
CA VAL A 358 7.27 10.49 4.72
C VAL A 358 5.99 9.72 5.06
N GLY A 359 5.94 8.43 4.75
CA GLY A 359 4.79 7.59 5.04
C GLY A 359 3.51 8.08 4.36
N LEU A 360 2.41 8.03 5.10
CA LEU A 360 1.08 8.45 4.64
C LEU A 360 1.00 9.97 4.36
N ALA A 361 1.83 10.79 5.01
CA ALA A 361 1.85 12.23 4.78
C ALA A 361 2.15 12.59 3.32
N GLY A 362 2.90 11.75 2.59
CA GLY A 362 3.11 11.93 1.15
C GLY A 362 1.83 11.95 0.33
N GLY A 363 0.78 11.27 0.78
CA GLY A 363 -0.52 11.22 0.12
C GLY A 363 -1.58 12.15 0.72
N THR A 364 -1.51 12.45 2.01
CA THR A 364 -2.51 13.24 2.73
C THR A 364 -2.09 14.69 2.94
N PHE A 365 -0.80 14.97 2.91
CA PHE A 365 -0.18 16.25 3.29
C PHE A 365 -0.50 16.73 4.71
N ARG A 366 -0.83 15.78 5.59
CA ARG A 366 -1.10 16.05 7.00
C ARG A 366 0.15 15.76 7.82
N PHE A 367 0.49 16.67 8.73
CA PHE A 367 1.68 16.52 9.57
C PHE A 367 1.58 15.30 10.50
N GLU A 368 0.37 15.01 11.01
CA GLU A 368 0.12 13.88 11.90
C GLU A 368 0.24 12.50 11.21
N ASP A 369 0.29 12.48 9.88
CA ASP A 369 0.45 11.27 9.07
C ASP A 369 1.91 11.02 8.67
N LEU A 370 2.82 11.88 9.12
CA LEU A 370 4.26 11.74 8.85
C LEU A 370 4.77 10.41 9.43
N HIS A 371 5.57 9.69 8.63
CA HIS A 371 6.18 8.39 8.94
C HIS A 371 5.21 7.23 9.24
N LYS A 372 3.89 7.46 9.09
CA LYS A 372 2.90 6.42 9.36
C LYS A 372 2.70 5.47 8.19
N PHE A 373 2.61 4.19 8.54
CA PHE A 373 2.30 3.09 7.62
C PHE A 373 1.13 2.27 8.13
N LYS A 374 0.36 1.70 7.20
CA LYS A 374 -0.70 0.76 7.57
C LYS A 374 -0.11 -0.51 8.18
N VAL A 375 -0.88 -1.16 9.04
CA VAL A 375 -0.55 -2.49 9.55
C VAL A 375 -0.70 -3.53 8.42
N PRO A 376 0.38 -4.21 8.02
CA PRO A 376 0.30 -5.22 6.96
C PRO A 376 -0.37 -6.49 7.47
N GLN A 377 -0.97 -7.24 6.55
CA GLN A 377 -1.44 -8.59 6.86
C GLN A 377 -0.27 -9.55 7.10
N LEU A 378 -0.44 -10.47 8.05
CA LEU A 378 0.61 -11.43 8.43
C LEU A 378 0.37 -12.86 7.93
N ARG A 379 -0.75 -13.15 7.28
CA ARG A 379 -0.99 -14.50 6.76
C ARG A 379 0.17 -14.93 5.84
N ARG A 380 0.74 -16.11 6.09
CA ARG A 380 1.94 -16.65 5.43
C ARG A 380 3.16 -15.72 5.52
N VAL A 381 3.29 -14.99 6.62
CA VAL A 381 4.34 -13.99 6.80
C VAL A 381 5.74 -14.55 6.60
N ALA A 382 6.00 -15.79 6.98
CA ALA A 382 7.30 -16.45 6.80
C ALA A 382 7.76 -16.55 5.31
N GLN A 383 6.83 -16.41 4.35
CA GLN A 383 7.12 -16.49 2.92
C GLN A 383 7.20 -15.10 2.26
N LEU A 384 7.07 -14.02 3.02
CA LEU A 384 6.92 -12.68 2.49
C LEU A 384 8.19 -11.82 2.49
N GLY A 385 9.28 -12.36 3.01
CA GLY A 385 10.55 -11.60 3.07
C GLY A 385 11.03 -11.07 1.70
N PRO A 386 11.90 -10.06 1.69
CA PRO A 386 12.27 -9.23 2.84
C PRO A 386 11.13 -8.37 3.37
N TYR A 387 11.26 -7.83 4.57
CA TYR A 387 10.17 -7.21 5.34
C TYR A 387 10.31 -5.69 5.42
N PHE A 388 9.26 -5.07 5.97
CA PHE A 388 8.99 -3.64 6.00
C PHE A 388 8.69 -3.06 4.60
N HIS A 389 8.32 -1.77 4.53
CA HIS A 389 7.94 -1.11 3.28
C HIS A 389 9.13 -0.94 2.30
N ASP A 390 10.32 -1.10 2.81
CA ASP A 390 11.60 -0.79 2.20
C ASP A 390 12.56 -1.99 2.13
N ASN A 391 12.07 -3.17 2.51
CA ASN A 391 12.87 -4.40 2.58
C ASN A 391 14.10 -4.32 3.53
N SER A 392 14.07 -3.45 4.55
CA SER A 392 15.18 -3.24 5.49
C SER A 392 15.40 -4.39 6.49
N ALA A 393 14.46 -5.31 6.65
CA ALA A 393 14.63 -6.53 7.42
C ALA A 393 14.68 -7.74 6.46
N ALA A 394 15.79 -8.46 6.46
CA ALA A 394 16.00 -9.58 5.53
C ALA A 394 15.21 -10.82 5.95
N THR A 395 15.13 -11.07 7.25
CA THR A 395 14.54 -12.26 7.85
C THR A 395 13.39 -11.93 8.79
N LEU A 396 12.62 -12.94 9.15
CA LEU A 396 11.54 -12.80 10.13
C LEU A 396 12.11 -12.57 11.54
N GLU A 397 13.28 -13.13 11.81
CA GLU A 397 14.05 -12.89 13.02
C GLU A 397 14.41 -11.41 13.17
N ASP A 398 14.88 -10.75 12.11
CA ASP A 398 15.17 -9.32 12.09
C ASP A 398 13.93 -8.48 12.43
N VAL A 399 12.75 -8.91 11.94
CA VAL A 399 11.48 -8.23 12.25
C VAL A 399 11.15 -8.36 13.73
N VAL A 400 11.23 -9.58 14.28
CA VAL A 400 10.95 -9.83 15.71
C VAL A 400 11.94 -9.09 16.60
N ASP A 401 13.22 -9.06 16.22
CA ASP A 401 14.27 -8.33 16.95
C ASP A 401 14.04 -6.81 16.88
N TYR A 402 13.56 -6.29 15.74
CA TYR A 402 13.16 -4.90 15.63
C TYR A 402 12.07 -4.53 16.64
N PHE A 403 10.98 -5.30 16.67
CA PHE A 403 9.88 -5.05 17.60
C PHE A 403 10.26 -5.23 19.09
N ASN A 404 11.26 -6.07 19.36
CA ASN A 404 11.79 -6.28 20.71
C ASN A 404 12.89 -5.27 21.11
N GLY A 405 13.33 -4.43 20.18
CA GLY A 405 14.44 -3.50 20.31
C GLY A 405 14.02 -2.08 20.67
N ASP A 406 15.04 -1.26 20.94
CA ASP A 406 14.86 0.15 21.32
C ASP A 406 14.28 0.99 20.18
N ASP A 407 14.62 0.70 18.91
CA ASP A 407 14.14 1.45 17.77
C ASP A 407 12.61 1.48 17.71
N TYR A 408 11.96 0.33 17.92
CA TYR A 408 10.52 0.25 18.04
C TYR A 408 10.01 0.86 19.34
N ASN A 409 10.56 0.42 20.48
CA ASN A 409 10.04 0.78 21.81
C ASN A 409 10.17 2.26 22.15
N GLN A 410 11.02 3.01 21.43
CA GLN A 410 11.16 4.46 21.57
C GLN A 410 10.46 5.24 20.44
N SER A 411 9.92 4.57 19.41
CA SER A 411 9.19 5.20 18.33
C SER A 411 7.91 5.89 18.83
N PRO A 412 7.32 6.81 18.05
CA PRO A 412 6.13 7.56 18.49
C PRO A 412 4.98 6.68 18.95
N ASP A 413 4.67 5.61 18.23
CA ASP A 413 3.57 4.70 18.59
C ASP A 413 4.08 3.48 19.41
N GLY A 414 5.30 2.99 19.17
CA GLY A 414 5.87 1.85 19.89
C GLY A 414 6.00 2.08 21.39
N ARG A 415 6.35 3.30 21.83
CA ARG A 415 6.41 3.66 23.25
C ARG A 415 5.07 3.55 23.97
N LEU A 416 3.96 3.52 23.25
CA LEU A 416 2.62 3.36 23.80
C LEU A 416 2.23 1.87 23.92
N HIS A 417 2.93 1.01 23.18
CA HIS A 417 2.70 -0.44 23.11
C HIS A 417 4.02 -1.19 23.13
N GLN A 418 4.77 -1.02 24.23
CA GLN A 418 6.12 -1.58 24.35
C GLN A 418 6.14 -3.10 24.33
N ILE A 419 7.11 -3.66 23.63
CA ILE A 419 7.32 -5.10 23.47
C ILE A 419 8.68 -5.46 24.06
N HIS A 420 8.67 -6.27 25.11
CA HIS A 420 9.85 -6.77 25.80
C HIS A 420 9.73 -8.28 26.01
N MET A 421 10.15 -9.04 25.01
CA MET A 421 10.14 -10.50 25.03
C MET A 421 11.46 -11.04 25.60
N ASN A 422 11.35 -12.03 26.46
CA ASN A 422 12.50 -12.85 26.83
C ASN A 422 12.88 -13.82 25.68
N PRO A 423 14.04 -14.49 25.75
CA PRO A 423 14.48 -15.39 24.65
C PRO A 423 13.51 -16.54 24.33
N ASP A 424 12.82 -17.08 25.34
CA ASP A 424 11.85 -18.18 25.14
C ASP A 424 10.59 -17.68 24.43
N GLU A 425 10.07 -16.52 24.81
CA GLU A 425 8.95 -15.85 24.15
C GLU A 425 9.28 -15.49 22.69
N ARG A 426 10.49 -14.95 22.46
CA ARG A 426 10.98 -14.68 21.12
C ARG A 426 11.01 -15.94 20.25
N ALA A 427 11.55 -17.03 20.75
CA ALA A 427 11.62 -18.30 20.03
C ALA A 427 10.23 -18.88 19.76
N ALA A 428 9.32 -18.79 20.73
CA ALA A 428 7.95 -19.23 20.61
C ALA A 428 7.19 -18.41 19.55
N LEU A 429 7.32 -17.06 19.57
CA LEU A 429 6.71 -16.19 18.58
C LEU A 429 7.18 -16.53 17.16
N LEU A 430 8.48 -16.71 16.96
CA LEU A 430 9.01 -17.11 15.65
C LEU A 430 8.42 -18.44 15.17
N ALA A 431 8.32 -19.43 16.06
CA ALA A 431 7.70 -20.71 15.71
C ALA A 431 6.21 -20.59 15.33
N PHE A 432 5.49 -19.67 15.93
CA PHE A 432 4.11 -19.38 15.58
C PHE A 432 4.00 -18.62 14.24
N LEU A 433 4.81 -17.60 14.02
CA LEU A 433 4.81 -16.83 12.79
C LEU A 433 5.17 -17.68 11.55
N GLN A 434 5.89 -18.78 11.72
CA GLN A 434 6.18 -19.74 10.62
C GLN A 434 4.93 -20.47 10.12
N ILE A 435 3.89 -20.57 10.92
CA ILE A 435 2.64 -21.28 10.57
C ILE A 435 1.46 -20.32 10.34
N LEU A 436 1.64 -19.04 10.59
CA LEU A 436 0.64 -18.01 10.41
C LEU A 436 0.43 -17.69 8.92
#